data_e37c2110662bdab7e50643d062b4673e
#
_entry.id   e37c2110662bdab7e50643d062b4673e
#
_cell.length_a   1.000
_cell.length_b   1.000
_cell.length_c   1.000
_cell.angle_alpha   90.00
_cell.angle_beta   90.00
_cell.angle_gamma   90.00
#
_symmetry.space_group_name_H-M   'P 1'
#
loop_
_entity.id
_entity.type
_entity.pdbx_description
1 polymer ?
#
loop_
_entity_poly.entity_id
_entity_poly.type
_entity_poly.pdbx_seq_one_letter_code
_entity_poly.pdbx_strand_id
1 'polypeptide(L)'
;MSMSLQCGHWNTARQERRLPEHRNHGLELVWVANGEVTWDYGGREVHVPPGKISFSWPWQRHGACRERVALVELYWLILPLESGMRRVRQPRLDRRLAPVAEAVNPTGFLEELLGADPPVLPTRPALRKAFAETVQALEKSGGCPGPHVWGWLTLVFAELLEIRRQQTESGAIKDPDIARSFLTELKGRLGEPWTLERMAEACGMGRTRFAAAVKEVSGDTPMRTLNRMRIESAVRCIRKGEETIAEIAYAHGFGSSQYFATVCKRLTGNVPGRYRER
;
A
#
# COMPACT_ATOMS: atom_id res chain seq x y z
N MET A 1 5.34 20.94 -32.06
CA MET A 1 6.23 19.78 -31.85
C MET A 1 5.37 18.56 -31.63
N SER A 2 5.55 17.52 -32.45
CA SER A 2 4.86 16.24 -32.28
C SER A 2 5.28 15.61 -30.97
N MET A 3 4.31 15.06 -30.20
CA MET A 3 4.60 14.31 -29.00
C MET A 3 5.14 12.93 -29.38
N SER A 4 6.29 12.54 -28.82
CA SER A 4 6.78 11.17 -28.90
C SER A 4 6.68 10.54 -27.52
N LEU A 5 5.99 9.40 -27.44
CA LEU A 5 5.96 8.55 -26.25
C LEU A 5 7.14 7.59 -26.29
N GLN A 6 7.84 7.47 -25.17
CA GLN A 6 8.92 6.49 -25.01
C GLN A 6 8.33 5.15 -24.60
N CYS A 7 8.70 4.11 -25.33
CA CYS A 7 8.27 2.74 -25.07
C CYS A 7 9.25 1.75 -25.68
N GLY A 8 9.12 0.49 -25.36
CA GLY A 8 9.87 -0.56 -26.00
C GLY A 8 9.52 -1.95 -25.47
N HIS A 9 10.04 -2.92 -26.20
CA HIS A 9 10.03 -4.33 -25.84
C HIS A 9 11.47 -4.82 -25.68
N TRP A 10 11.75 -5.46 -24.56
CA TRP A 10 13.08 -5.99 -24.26
C TRP A 10 13.03 -7.49 -23.95
N ASN A 11 13.90 -8.24 -24.60
CA ASN A 11 14.06 -9.67 -24.39
C ASN A 11 15.54 -9.99 -24.22
N THR A 12 15.95 -10.45 -23.02
CA THR A 12 17.34 -10.71 -22.67
C THR A 12 17.95 -11.90 -23.41
N ALA A 13 17.15 -12.82 -23.98
CA ALA A 13 17.67 -13.87 -24.84
C ALA A 13 18.41 -13.30 -26.07
N ARG A 14 18.20 -12.01 -26.39
CA ARG A 14 18.80 -11.29 -27.50
C ARG A 14 19.78 -10.18 -27.09
N GLN A 15 19.84 -9.80 -25.80
CA GLN A 15 20.67 -8.70 -25.32
C GLN A 15 21.11 -8.91 -23.85
N GLU A 16 22.41 -9.07 -23.64
CA GLU A 16 23.03 -9.03 -22.31
C GLU A 16 23.25 -7.56 -21.91
N ARG A 17 22.25 -6.87 -21.39
CA ARG A 17 22.43 -5.51 -20.86
C ARG A 17 21.85 -5.39 -19.46
N ARG A 18 22.67 -4.86 -18.55
CA ARG A 18 22.26 -4.37 -17.24
C ARG A 18 21.39 -3.13 -17.42
N LEU A 19 20.31 -3.01 -16.64
CA LEU A 19 19.57 -1.75 -16.48
C LEU A 19 20.19 -0.97 -15.33
N PRO A 20 21.07 0.02 -15.59
CA PRO A 20 21.67 0.82 -14.53
C PRO A 20 20.62 1.67 -13.83
N GLU A 21 20.97 2.16 -12.64
CA GLU A 21 20.12 3.12 -11.93
C GLU A 21 19.90 4.38 -12.78
N HIS A 22 18.63 4.73 -12.96
CA HIS A 22 18.21 5.88 -13.78
C HIS A 22 16.94 6.53 -13.24
N ARG A 23 16.50 7.59 -13.90
CA ARG A 23 15.18 8.24 -13.73
C ARG A 23 14.56 8.46 -15.10
N ASN A 24 13.26 8.36 -15.17
CA ASN A 24 12.50 8.64 -16.38
C ASN A 24 11.86 10.03 -16.36
N HIS A 25 11.49 10.54 -17.53
CA HIS A 25 10.81 11.84 -17.65
C HIS A 25 9.28 11.74 -17.51
N GLY A 26 8.75 10.58 -17.08
CA GLY A 26 7.33 10.33 -16.89
C GLY A 26 7.09 9.15 -15.94
N LEU A 27 5.82 8.81 -15.74
CA LEU A 27 5.42 7.58 -15.08
C LEU A 27 5.80 6.41 -15.99
N GLU A 28 6.73 5.59 -15.54
CA GLU A 28 7.08 4.37 -16.26
C GLU A 28 6.22 3.21 -15.78
N LEU A 29 5.69 2.47 -16.73
CA LEU A 29 4.99 1.21 -16.53
C LEU A 29 5.84 0.11 -17.17
N VAL A 30 6.14 -0.98 -16.42
CA VAL A 30 6.90 -2.13 -16.92
C VAL A 30 6.11 -3.40 -16.67
N TRP A 31 5.63 -4.01 -17.75
CA TRP A 31 5.00 -5.32 -17.70
C TRP A 31 6.04 -6.43 -17.93
N VAL A 32 6.18 -7.33 -16.97
CA VAL A 32 7.03 -8.53 -17.09
C VAL A 32 6.19 -9.65 -17.72
N ALA A 33 6.46 -9.93 -19.00
CA ALA A 33 5.73 -10.94 -19.77
C ALA A 33 6.26 -12.35 -19.46
N ASN A 34 7.59 -12.50 -19.32
CA ASN A 34 8.25 -13.76 -19.02
C ASN A 34 9.48 -13.52 -18.15
N GLY A 35 9.88 -14.52 -17.34
CA GLY A 35 10.96 -14.36 -16.38
C GLY A 35 10.56 -13.48 -15.20
N GLU A 36 11.53 -12.92 -14.50
CA GLU A 36 11.33 -12.08 -13.32
C GLU A 36 12.36 -10.95 -13.28
N VAL A 37 12.00 -9.83 -12.67
CA VAL A 37 12.90 -8.71 -12.44
C VAL A 37 12.82 -8.27 -10.97
N THR A 38 13.95 -7.87 -10.40
CA THR A 38 14.01 -7.21 -9.11
C THR A 38 14.52 -5.79 -9.30
N TRP A 39 13.68 -4.83 -9.01
CA TRP A 39 14.00 -3.41 -9.05
C TRP A 39 14.60 -2.96 -7.72
N ASP A 40 15.60 -2.10 -7.80
CA ASP A 40 16.06 -1.28 -6.67
C ASP A 40 15.45 0.12 -6.77
N TYR A 41 14.66 0.50 -5.79
CA TYR A 41 14.08 1.84 -5.63
C TYR A 41 14.81 2.60 -4.52
N GLY A 42 16.07 2.98 -4.78
CA GLY A 42 16.86 3.74 -3.83
C GLY A 42 17.23 2.97 -2.56
N GLY A 43 17.65 1.70 -2.72
CA GLY A 43 18.04 0.79 -1.63
C GLY A 43 16.93 -0.14 -1.17
N ARG A 44 15.73 -0.06 -1.77
CA ARG A 44 14.62 -0.97 -1.51
C ARG A 44 14.39 -1.90 -2.70
N GLU A 45 14.60 -3.19 -2.50
CA GLU A 45 14.34 -4.19 -3.52
C GLU A 45 12.85 -4.52 -3.63
N VAL A 46 12.36 -4.57 -4.88
CA VAL A 46 10.98 -4.97 -5.21
C VAL A 46 11.02 -6.03 -6.29
N HIS A 47 10.59 -7.23 -5.94
CA HIS A 47 10.52 -8.37 -6.85
C HIS A 47 9.24 -8.32 -7.69
N VAL A 48 9.39 -8.46 -9.01
CA VAL A 48 8.27 -8.45 -9.98
C VAL A 48 8.30 -9.76 -10.78
N PRO A 49 7.42 -10.72 -10.42
CA PRO A 49 7.29 -11.98 -11.13
C PRO A 49 6.56 -11.81 -12.48
N PRO A 50 6.57 -12.85 -13.34
CA PRO A 50 5.87 -12.80 -14.62
C PRO A 50 4.36 -12.57 -14.45
N GLY A 51 3.74 -11.89 -15.40
CA GLY A 51 2.33 -11.54 -15.34
C GLY A 51 2.00 -10.38 -14.40
N LYS A 52 2.99 -9.64 -13.93
CA LYS A 52 2.82 -8.42 -13.14
C LYS A 52 3.29 -7.20 -13.92
N ILE A 53 2.77 -6.05 -13.54
CA ILE A 53 3.21 -4.73 -13.99
C ILE A 53 3.73 -3.95 -12.80
N SER A 54 4.93 -3.41 -12.92
CA SER A 54 5.50 -2.46 -11.96
C SER A 54 5.46 -1.04 -12.50
N PHE A 55 5.58 -0.07 -11.63
CA PHE A 55 5.64 1.31 -12.04
C PHE A 55 6.62 2.12 -11.21
N SER A 56 7.21 3.15 -11.83
CA SER A 56 8.12 4.10 -11.20
C SER A 56 7.75 5.54 -11.56
N TRP A 57 7.86 6.43 -10.57
CA TRP A 57 7.59 7.85 -10.75
C TRP A 57 8.83 8.58 -11.26
N PRO A 58 8.69 9.68 -12.02
CA PRO A 58 9.82 10.38 -12.62
C PRO A 58 10.83 10.94 -11.60
N TRP A 59 10.43 11.11 -10.34
CA TRP A 59 11.33 11.55 -9.25
C TRP A 59 12.01 10.39 -8.52
N GLN A 60 11.64 9.13 -8.79
CA GLN A 60 12.24 7.95 -8.17
C GLN A 60 13.43 7.45 -9.00
N ARG A 61 14.55 7.23 -8.34
CA ARG A 61 15.64 6.46 -8.93
C ARG A 61 15.32 4.99 -8.82
N HIS A 62 15.56 4.26 -9.89
CA HIS A 62 15.37 2.81 -9.94
C HIS A 62 16.31 2.17 -10.96
N GLY A 63 16.54 0.88 -10.79
CA GLY A 63 17.38 0.08 -11.67
C GLY A 63 17.24 -1.41 -11.32
N ALA A 64 17.84 -2.30 -12.12
CA ALA A 64 17.82 -3.72 -11.83
C ALA A 64 18.89 -4.10 -10.80
N CYS A 65 18.51 -4.82 -9.71
CA CYS A 65 19.41 -5.16 -8.60
C CYS A 65 20.50 -6.17 -8.95
N ARG A 66 20.28 -7.04 -9.93
CA ARG A 66 21.19 -8.16 -10.24
C ARG A 66 22.04 -7.87 -11.46
N GLU A 67 23.33 -8.26 -11.39
CA GLU A 67 24.28 -8.14 -12.50
C GLU A 67 23.91 -9.02 -13.71
N ARG A 68 23.15 -10.08 -13.49
CA ARG A 68 22.58 -10.93 -14.54
C ARG A 68 21.06 -10.86 -14.41
N VAL A 69 20.43 -10.17 -15.33
CA VAL A 69 19.00 -10.33 -15.54
C VAL A 69 18.80 -11.71 -16.13
N ALA A 70 18.14 -12.62 -15.42
CA ALA A 70 17.72 -13.91 -15.97
C ALA A 70 16.93 -13.70 -17.27
N LEU A 71 16.74 -14.74 -18.09
CA LEU A 71 15.94 -14.65 -19.30
C LEU A 71 14.62 -13.95 -18.99
N VAL A 72 14.52 -12.67 -19.34
CA VAL A 72 13.34 -11.85 -19.08
C VAL A 72 12.82 -11.26 -20.37
N GLU A 73 11.51 -11.25 -20.50
CA GLU A 73 10.78 -10.53 -21.53
C GLU A 73 9.89 -9.48 -20.87
N LEU A 74 10.11 -8.22 -21.21
CA LEU A 74 9.32 -7.12 -20.66
C LEU A 74 8.96 -6.09 -21.73
N TYR A 75 7.83 -5.44 -21.49
CA TYR A 75 7.35 -4.29 -22.24
C TYR A 75 7.34 -3.09 -21.30
N TRP A 76 7.74 -1.94 -21.79
CA TRP A 76 7.74 -0.71 -21.00
C TRP A 76 7.14 0.46 -21.77
N LEU A 77 6.58 1.40 -21.02
CA LEU A 77 5.92 2.59 -21.53
C LEU A 77 6.13 3.74 -20.53
N ILE A 78 6.56 4.89 -21.02
CA ILE A 78 6.73 6.10 -20.22
C ILE A 78 5.67 7.13 -20.60
N LEU A 79 4.86 7.50 -19.62
CA LEU A 79 3.75 8.43 -19.73
C LEU A 79 4.17 9.78 -19.14
N PRO A 80 4.29 10.84 -19.94
CA PRO A 80 4.67 12.15 -19.43
C PRO A 80 3.60 12.71 -18.47
N LEU A 81 4.07 13.37 -17.41
CA LEU A 81 3.24 14.06 -16.42
C LEU A 81 3.37 15.57 -16.55
N GLU A 82 2.31 16.32 -16.20
CA GLU A 82 2.33 17.79 -16.17
C GLU A 82 3.41 18.35 -15.23
N SER A 83 3.66 17.65 -14.12
CA SER A 83 4.69 18.01 -13.14
C SER A 83 6.12 17.74 -13.61
N GLY A 84 6.32 17.04 -14.76
CA GLY A 84 7.61 16.54 -15.18
C GLY A 84 8.25 15.68 -14.09
N MET A 85 9.50 15.98 -13.72
CA MET A 85 10.23 15.22 -12.68
C MET A 85 9.94 15.69 -11.24
N ARG A 86 9.07 16.67 -11.04
CA ARG A 86 8.74 17.20 -9.71
C ARG A 86 7.76 16.29 -9.00
N ARG A 87 8.04 15.98 -7.72
CA ARG A 87 7.10 15.23 -6.87
C ARG A 87 5.89 16.11 -6.52
N VAL A 88 4.70 15.59 -6.76
CA VAL A 88 3.43 16.27 -6.47
C VAL A 88 2.48 15.33 -5.73
N ARG A 89 1.51 15.90 -5.01
CA ARG A 89 0.47 15.11 -4.31
C ARG A 89 -0.62 14.61 -5.27
N GLN A 90 -0.92 15.39 -6.31
CA GLN A 90 -1.94 15.10 -7.30
C GLN A 90 -1.29 15.04 -8.69
N PRO A 91 -0.73 13.89 -9.07
CA PRO A 91 -0.14 13.72 -10.40
C PRO A 91 -1.23 13.76 -11.48
N ARG A 92 -0.91 14.40 -12.60
CA ARG A 92 -1.77 14.43 -13.78
C ARG A 92 -0.96 14.05 -15.01
N LEU A 93 -1.59 13.35 -15.94
CA LEU A 93 -1.01 13.12 -17.26
C LEU A 93 -0.77 14.45 -17.97
N ASP A 94 0.30 14.51 -18.75
CA ASP A 94 0.54 15.66 -19.62
C ASP A 94 -0.70 15.90 -20.51
N ARG A 95 -1.08 17.17 -20.67
CA ARG A 95 -2.26 17.59 -21.45
C ARG A 95 -2.28 17.04 -22.89
N ARG A 96 -1.13 16.65 -23.42
CA ARG A 96 -1.02 16.00 -24.72
C ARG A 96 -1.58 14.57 -24.72
N LEU A 97 -1.83 13.99 -23.54
CA LEU A 97 -2.55 12.73 -23.34
C LEU A 97 -4.06 12.96 -23.05
N ALA A 98 -4.59 14.14 -23.37
CA ALA A 98 -6.00 14.49 -23.15
C ALA A 98 -7.00 13.44 -23.65
N PRO A 99 -6.85 12.81 -24.84
CA PRO A 99 -7.79 11.78 -25.28
C PRO A 99 -7.96 10.62 -24.30
N VAL A 100 -6.86 10.22 -23.63
CA VAL A 100 -6.90 9.17 -22.61
C VAL A 100 -7.50 9.71 -21.31
N ALA A 101 -7.07 10.92 -20.89
CA ALA A 101 -7.55 11.56 -19.68
C ALA A 101 -9.06 11.85 -19.71
N GLU A 102 -9.59 12.26 -20.86
CA GLU A 102 -11.02 12.48 -21.07
C GLU A 102 -11.82 11.18 -21.06
N ALA A 103 -11.29 10.11 -21.68
CA ALA A 103 -11.98 8.84 -21.78
C ALA A 103 -12.09 8.08 -20.45
N VAL A 104 -11.06 8.11 -19.61
CA VAL A 104 -10.99 7.27 -18.40
C VAL A 104 -10.74 8.03 -17.11
N ASN A 105 -10.58 9.37 -17.16
CA ASN A 105 -10.32 10.23 -15.99
C ASN A 105 -9.30 9.63 -15.00
N PRO A 106 -8.04 9.45 -15.35
CA PRO A 106 -7.07 8.67 -14.58
C PRO A 106 -6.52 9.39 -13.35
N THR A 107 -6.98 10.63 -13.04
CA THR A 107 -6.40 11.45 -11.96
C THR A 107 -6.48 10.75 -10.60
N GLY A 108 -7.65 10.25 -10.22
CA GLY A 108 -7.82 9.52 -8.96
C GLY A 108 -6.99 8.23 -8.91
N PHE A 109 -6.88 7.52 -10.03
CA PHE A 109 -6.04 6.34 -10.14
C PHE A 109 -4.55 6.66 -9.96
N LEU A 110 -4.04 7.75 -10.54
CA LEU A 110 -2.66 8.18 -10.34
C LEU A 110 -2.36 8.54 -8.88
N GLU A 111 -3.30 9.14 -8.18
CA GLU A 111 -3.19 9.40 -6.74
C GLU A 111 -3.13 8.10 -5.93
N GLU A 112 -3.96 7.11 -6.27
CA GLU A 112 -3.91 5.80 -5.65
C GLU A 112 -2.59 5.07 -5.91
N LEU A 113 -2.06 5.14 -7.14
CA LEU A 113 -0.74 4.58 -7.47
C LEU A 113 0.36 5.24 -6.66
N LEU A 114 0.27 6.54 -6.38
CA LEU A 114 1.28 7.26 -5.61
C LEU A 114 1.46 6.70 -4.19
N GLY A 115 0.39 6.16 -3.62
CA GLY A 115 0.38 5.51 -2.31
C GLY A 115 0.57 3.99 -2.34
N ALA A 116 0.66 3.37 -3.51
CA ALA A 116 0.75 1.92 -3.61
C ALA A 116 2.15 1.41 -3.19
N ASP A 117 2.15 0.40 -2.32
CA ASP A 117 3.34 -0.22 -1.79
C ASP A 117 3.09 -1.74 -1.62
N PRO A 118 3.84 -2.60 -2.32
CA PRO A 118 4.86 -2.31 -3.35
C PRO A 118 4.24 -1.73 -4.64
N PRO A 119 5.04 -1.05 -5.50
CA PRO A 119 4.56 -0.46 -6.75
C PRO A 119 4.39 -1.53 -7.84
N VAL A 120 3.58 -2.55 -7.56
CA VAL A 120 3.36 -3.73 -8.42
C VAL A 120 1.88 -4.09 -8.44
N LEU A 121 1.33 -4.28 -9.63
CA LEU A 121 -0.06 -4.69 -9.86
C LEU A 121 -0.12 -6.03 -10.61
N PRO A 122 -1.16 -6.84 -10.39
CA PRO A 122 -1.45 -7.98 -11.25
C PRO A 122 -1.85 -7.50 -12.65
N THR A 123 -1.73 -8.38 -13.66
CA THR A 123 -2.26 -8.12 -15.00
C THR A 123 -3.34 -9.11 -15.37
N ARG A 124 -4.22 -8.70 -16.30
CA ARG A 124 -5.23 -9.54 -16.93
C ARG A 124 -4.92 -9.73 -18.41
N PRO A 125 -5.50 -10.73 -19.09
CA PRO A 125 -5.28 -10.93 -20.52
C PRO A 125 -5.57 -9.69 -21.37
N ALA A 126 -6.65 -8.94 -21.07
CA ALA A 126 -7.00 -7.71 -21.76
C ALA A 126 -5.93 -6.62 -21.60
N LEU A 127 -5.45 -6.38 -20.36
CA LEU A 127 -4.37 -5.43 -20.09
C LEU A 127 -3.09 -5.82 -20.83
N ARG A 128 -2.68 -7.10 -20.76
CA ARG A 128 -1.46 -7.58 -21.43
C ARG A 128 -1.52 -7.36 -22.94
N LYS A 129 -2.66 -7.70 -23.56
CA LYS A 129 -2.89 -7.45 -24.98
C LYS A 129 -2.82 -5.96 -25.30
N ALA A 130 -3.57 -5.13 -24.59
CA ALA A 130 -3.61 -3.69 -24.84
C ALA A 130 -2.22 -3.06 -24.66
N PHE A 131 -1.47 -3.49 -23.66
CA PHE A 131 -0.11 -3.00 -23.41
C PHE A 131 0.86 -3.36 -24.54
N ALA A 132 0.87 -4.63 -24.98
CA ALA A 132 1.69 -5.08 -26.09
C ALA A 132 1.36 -4.35 -27.40
N GLU A 133 0.07 -4.22 -27.73
CA GLU A 133 -0.40 -3.52 -28.93
C GLU A 133 -0.04 -2.01 -28.88
N THR A 134 -0.13 -1.39 -27.71
CA THR A 134 0.31 0.01 -27.51
C THR A 134 1.79 0.16 -27.85
N VAL A 135 2.64 -0.68 -27.26
CA VAL A 135 4.09 -0.64 -27.48
C VAL A 135 4.43 -0.89 -28.95
N GLN A 136 3.89 -1.94 -29.55
CA GLN A 136 4.16 -2.28 -30.96
C GLN A 136 3.72 -1.18 -31.93
N ALA A 137 2.54 -0.58 -31.68
CA ALA A 137 2.05 0.50 -32.53
C ALA A 137 2.90 1.77 -32.41
N LEU A 138 3.38 2.09 -31.19
CA LEU A 138 4.30 3.21 -30.96
C LEU A 138 5.68 2.97 -31.59
N GLU A 139 6.24 1.78 -31.47
CA GLU A 139 7.51 1.43 -32.12
C GLU A 139 7.42 1.62 -33.64
N LYS A 140 6.34 1.13 -34.25
CA LYS A 140 6.10 1.29 -35.71
C LYS A 140 5.94 2.75 -36.16
N SER A 141 5.41 3.61 -35.26
CA SER A 141 5.17 5.03 -35.57
C SER A 141 6.29 5.97 -35.12
N GLY A 142 7.42 5.42 -34.63
CA GLY A 142 8.51 6.22 -34.08
C GLY A 142 8.10 7.01 -32.83
N GLY A 143 7.22 6.43 -32.01
CA GLY A 143 6.72 7.04 -30.77
C GLY A 143 5.59 8.05 -30.95
N CYS A 144 5.11 8.27 -32.20
CA CYS A 144 4.02 9.21 -32.48
C CYS A 144 2.66 8.51 -32.32
N PRO A 145 1.82 8.89 -31.33
CA PRO A 145 0.55 8.24 -31.10
C PRO A 145 -0.48 8.63 -32.19
N GLY A 146 -0.98 7.63 -32.90
CA GLY A 146 -2.13 7.74 -33.81
C GLY A 146 -3.43 7.23 -33.16
N PRO A 147 -4.56 7.24 -33.86
CA PRO A 147 -5.86 6.83 -33.33
C PRO A 147 -5.87 5.44 -32.69
N HIS A 148 -5.17 4.47 -33.27
CA HIS A 148 -5.06 3.12 -32.72
C HIS A 148 -4.31 3.09 -31.39
N VAL A 149 -3.22 3.87 -31.26
CA VAL A 149 -2.46 3.99 -29.99
C VAL A 149 -3.33 4.58 -28.90
N TRP A 150 -4.12 5.61 -29.22
CA TRP A 150 -5.05 6.20 -28.26
C TRP A 150 -6.09 5.20 -27.76
N GLY A 151 -6.65 4.40 -28.67
CA GLY A 151 -7.59 3.33 -28.30
C GLY A 151 -6.97 2.29 -27.36
N TRP A 152 -5.79 1.78 -27.70
CA TRP A 152 -5.09 0.81 -26.87
C TRP A 152 -4.65 1.40 -25.52
N LEU A 153 -4.15 2.62 -25.51
CA LEU A 153 -3.74 3.31 -24.30
C LEU A 153 -4.92 3.58 -23.36
N THR A 154 -6.08 3.96 -23.91
CA THR A 154 -7.33 4.09 -23.15
C THR A 154 -7.71 2.76 -22.51
N LEU A 155 -7.59 1.64 -23.23
CA LEU A 155 -7.87 0.31 -22.68
C LEU A 155 -6.85 -0.09 -21.60
N VAL A 156 -5.57 0.26 -21.76
CA VAL A 156 -4.55 0.05 -20.70
C VAL A 156 -4.98 0.73 -19.40
N PHE A 157 -5.40 2.00 -19.46
CA PHE A 157 -5.84 2.73 -18.25
C PHE A 157 -7.15 2.18 -17.69
N ALA A 158 -8.11 1.84 -18.53
CA ALA A 158 -9.38 1.24 -18.09
C ALA A 158 -9.15 -0.08 -17.34
N GLU A 159 -8.28 -0.95 -17.85
CA GLU A 159 -7.92 -2.21 -17.21
C GLU A 159 -7.15 -2.00 -15.90
N LEU A 160 -6.22 -1.05 -15.85
CA LEU A 160 -5.50 -0.71 -14.62
C LEU A 160 -6.45 -0.16 -13.54
N LEU A 161 -7.37 0.71 -13.90
CA LEU A 161 -8.43 1.21 -13.00
C LEU A 161 -9.29 0.07 -12.47
N GLU A 162 -9.73 -0.83 -13.35
CA GLU A 162 -10.57 -1.95 -12.95
C GLU A 162 -9.82 -2.95 -12.03
N ILE A 163 -8.52 -3.18 -12.28
CA ILE A 163 -7.67 -3.99 -11.41
C ILE A 163 -7.57 -3.33 -10.02
N ARG A 164 -7.36 -2.03 -9.95
CA ARG A 164 -7.30 -1.31 -8.67
C ARG A 164 -8.62 -1.35 -7.94
N ARG A 165 -9.73 -1.09 -8.64
CA ARG A 165 -11.08 -1.17 -8.04
C ARG A 165 -11.33 -2.54 -7.44
N GLN A 166 -11.02 -3.62 -8.14
CA GLN A 166 -11.18 -4.98 -7.63
C GLN A 166 -10.22 -5.30 -6.49
N GLN A 167 -8.99 -4.78 -6.49
CA GLN A 167 -8.11 -4.90 -5.33
C GLN A 167 -8.67 -4.18 -4.10
N THR A 168 -9.29 -3.03 -4.32
CA THR A 168 -9.95 -2.26 -3.24
C THR A 168 -11.22 -3.00 -2.76
N GLU A 169 -11.97 -3.61 -3.67
CA GLU A 169 -13.19 -4.38 -3.35
C GLU A 169 -12.92 -5.80 -2.83
N SER A 170 -11.89 -6.50 -3.36
CA SER A 170 -11.64 -7.93 -3.09
C SER A 170 -10.46 -8.23 -2.16
N GLY A 171 -9.59 -7.29 -1.89
CA GLY A 171 -8.30 -7.54 -1.26
C GLY A 171 -7.82 -6.50 -0.28
N ALA A 172 -8.62 -5.54 0.06
CA ALA A 172 -8.48 -4.95 1.36
C ALA A 172 -9.23 -5.88 2.32
N ILE A 173 -8.51 -6.72 3.09
CA ILE A 173 -8.96 -6.88 4.46
C ILE A 173 -9.20 -5.44 4.88
N LYS A 174 -10.48 -5.05 4.99
CA LYS A 174 -10.85 -3.65 5.24
C LYS A 174 -10.12 -3.20 6.49
N ASP A 175 -9.61 -1.99 6.54
CA ASP A 175 -8.92 -1.49 7.73
C ASP A 175 -9.63 -1.88 9.03
N PRO A 176 -10.99 -1.83 9.11
CA PRO A 176 -11.75 -2.37 10.23
C PRO A 176 -11.54 -3.87 10.50
N ASP A 177 -11.33 -4.69 9.48
CA ASP A 177 -11.13 -6.14 9.68
C ASP A 177 -9.72 -6.43 10.21
N ILE A 178 -8.71 -5.72 9.73
CA ILE A 178 -7.35 -5.76 10.28
C ILE A 178 -7.38 -5.29 11.74
N ALA A 179 -8.05 -4.17 12.02
CA ALA A 179 -8.19 -3.65 13.37
C ALA A 179 -8.93 -4.65 14.29
N ARG A 180 -9.97 -5.31 13.80
CA ARG A 180 -10.73 -6.33 14.54
C ARG A 180 -9.88 -7.56 14.87
N SER A 181 -9.09 -8.05 13.89
CA SER A 181 -8.15 -9.15 14.09
C SER A 181 -7.11 -8.78 15.14
N PHE A 182 -6.47 -7.61 14.98
CA PHE A 182 -5.50 -7.10 15.93
C PHE A 182 -6.08 -6.96 17.34
N LEU A 183 -7.27 -6.38 17.52
CA LEU A 183 -7.92 -6.24 18.82
C LEU A 183 -8.24 -7.61 19.45
N THR A 184 -8.45 -8.64 18.65
CA THR A 184 -8.64 -10.01 19.14
C THR A 184 -7.33 -10.59 19.65
N GLU A 185 -6.25 -10.46 18.94
CA GLU A 185 -4.91 -10.89 19.36
C GLU A 185 -4.40 -10.11 20.57
N LEU A 186 -4.72 -8.83 20.64
CA LEU A 186 -4.34 -7.93 21.73
C LEU A 186 -4.84 -8.42 23.10
N LYS A 187 -5.93 -9.20 23.16
CA LYS A 187 -6.45 -9.80 24.41
C LYS A 187 -5.43 -10.69 25.12
N GLY A 188 -4.56 -11.36 24.38
CA GLY A 188 -3.47 -12.19 24.92
C GLY A 188 -2.22 -11.40 25.31
N ARG A 189 -2.14 -10.11 24.98
CA ARG A 189 -0.92 -9.29 25.09
C ARG A 189 -1.16 -7.96 25.80
N LEU A 190 -2.16 -7.88 26.68
CA LEU A 190 -2.59 -6.64 27.35
C LEU A 190 -1.51 -6.03 28.26
N GLY A 191 -0.63 -6.85 28.83
CA GLY A 191 0.47 -6.40 29.71
C GLY A 191 1.61 -5.69 28.98
N GLU A 192 1.70 -5.80 27.66
CA GLU A 192 2.78 -5.18 26.89
C GLU A 192 2.68 -3.64 26.86
N PRO A 193 3.82 -2.93 26.67
CA PRO A 193 3.84 -1.47 26.60
C PRO A 193 3.36 -0.97 25.23
N TRP A 194 2.08 -1.09 24.99
CA TRP A 194 1.43 -0.62 23.76
C TRP A 194 1.31 0.90 23.73
N THR A 195 1.71 1.47 22.57
CA THR A 195 1.45 2.86 22.17
C THR A 195 0.63 2.86 20.90
N LEU A 196 0.06 4.00 20.53
CA LEU A 196 -0.66 4.15 19.26
C LEU A 196 0.25 3.79 18.07
N GLU A 197 1.50 4.22 18.12
CA GLU A 197 2.51 3.96 17.09
C GLU A 197 2.76 2.46 16.94
N ARG A 198 3.05 1.76 18.02
CA ARG A 198 3.30 0.30 18.01
C ARG A 198 2.10 -0.50 17.53
N MET A 199 0.89 -0.11 17.91
CA MET A 199 -0.34 -0.77 17.45
C MET A 199 -0.56 -0.55 15.95
N ALA A 200 -0.36 0.68 15.46
CA ALA A 200 -0.50 1.01 14.05
C ALA A 200 0.57 0.28 13.20
N GLU A 201 1.82 0.25 13.66
CA GLU A 201 2.92 -0.48 13.02
C GLU A 201 2.66 -1.99 12.94
N ALA A 202 2.16 -2.60 14.03
CA ALA A 202 1.78 -4.01 14.05
C ALA A 202 0.68 -4.35 13.01
N CYS A 203 -0.13 -3.37 12.64
CA CYS A 203 -1.16 -3.51 11.60
C CYS A 203 -0.69 -3.07 10.20
N GLY A 204 0.57 -2.65 10.03
CA GLY A 204 1.06 -2.09 8.77
C GLY A 204 0.35 -0.79 8.36
N MET A 205 -0.14 -0.01 9.31
CA MET A 205 -0.92 1.21 9.09
C MET A 205 -0.24 2.46 9.64
N GLY A 206 -0.53 3.61 9.02
CA GLY A 206 -0.25 4.90 9.64
C GLY A 206 -1.20 5.18 10.83
N ARG A 207 -0.74 5.96 11.83
CA ARG A 207 -1.49 6.27 13.06
C ARG A 207 -2.93 6.74 12.84
N THR A 208 -3.13 7.67 11.91
CA THR A 208 -4.46 8.25 11.63
C THR A 208 -5.40 7.20 11.04
N ARG A 209 -4.92 6.40 10.10
CA ARG A 209 -5.68 5.32 9.45
C ARG A 209 -6.04 4.23 10.45
N PHE A 210 -5.10 3.78 11.27
CA PHE A 210 -5.32 2.81 12.35
C PHE A 210 -6.34 3.33 13.38
N ALA A 211 -6.21 4.59 13.82
CA ALA A 211 -7.13 5.18 14.79
C ALA A 211 -8.57 5.25 14.24
N ALA A 212 -8.74 5.58 12.96
CA ALA A 212 -10.06 5.57 12.28
C ALA A 212 -10.65 4.16 12.24
N ALA A 213 -9.86 3.15 11.83
CA ALA A 213 -10.28 1.76 11.76
C ALA A 213 -10.69 1.20 13.13
N VAL A 214 -9.89 1.46 14.17
CA VAL A 214 -10.24 1.04 15.54
C VAL A 214 -11.51 1.74 16.03
N LYS A 215 -11.68 3.03 15.74
CA LYS A 215 -12.89 3.78 16.13
C LYS A 215 -14.14 3.21 15.44
N GLU A 216 -14.03 2.82 14.19
CA GLU A 216 -15.14 2.18 13.45
C GLU A 216 -15.53 0.83 14.09
N VAL A 217 -14.55 0.01 14.50
CA VAL A 217 -14.78 -1.32 15.06
C VAL A 217 -15.23 -1.28 16.52
N SER A 218 -14.65 -0.39 17.33
CA SER A 218 -14.80 -0.39 18.78
C SER A 218 -15.64 0.77 19.35
N GLY A 219 -15.93 1.77 18.51
CA GLY A 219 -16.60 3.01 18.91
C GLY A 219 -15.68 4.00 19.66
N ASP A 220 -14.44 3.64 19.94
CA ASP A 220 -13.52 4.39 20.78
C ASP A 220 -12.15 4.59 20.14
N THR A 221 -11.33 5.49 20.70
CA THR A 221 -9.94 5.63 20.30
C THR A 221 -9.10 4.39 20.69
N PRO A 222 -7.99 4.06 19.98
CA PRO A 222 -7.18 2.88 20.26
C PRO A 222 -6.73 2.76 21.73
N MET A 223 -6.22 3.84 22.33
CA MET A 223 -5.77 3.83 23.71
C MET A 223 -6.92 3.67 24.71
N ARG A 224 -8.09 4.19 24.40
CA ARG A 224 -9.28 4.02 25.25
C ARG A 224 -9.81 2.60 25.15
N THR A 225 -9.81 2.01 23.97
CA THR A 225 -10.14 0.60 23.71
C THR A 225 -9.19 -0.32 24.48
N LEU A 226 -7.88 -0.11 24.36
CA LEU A 226 -6.87 -0.87 25.12
C LEU A 226 -7.11 -0.78 26.63
N ASN A 227 -7.31 0.42 27.16
CA ASN A 227 -7.55 0.62 28.59
C ASN A 227 -8.82 -0.09 29.07
N ARG A 228 -9.90 -0.07 28.26
CA ARG A 228 -11.12 -0.82 28.55
C ARG A 228 -10.85 -2.32 28.63
N MET A 229 -10.14 -2.88 27.64
CA MET A 229 -9.78 -4.31 27.62
C MET A 229 -8.91 -4.71 28.81
N ARG A 230 -7.95 -3.87 29.19
CA ARG A 230 -7.10 -4.05 30.38
C ARG A 230 -7.92 -4.08 31.66
N ILE A 231 -8.84 -3.12 31.84
CA ILE A 231 -9.71 -3.04 33.02
C ILE A 231 -10.66 -4.24 33.08
N GLU A 232 -11.28 -4.63 31.99
CA GLU A 232 -12.18 -5.80 31.95
C GLU A 232 -11.43 -7.09 32.33
N SER A 233 -10.19 -7.24 31.87
CA SER A 233 -9.34 -8.38 32.22
C SER A 233 -8.90 -8.31 33.68
N ALA A 234 -8.42 -7.16 34.15
CA ALA A 234 -7.99 -6.95 35.53
C ALA A 234 -9.11 -7.19 36.56
N VAL A 235 -10.35 -6.74 36.26
CA VAL A 235 -11.51 -6.98 37.12
C VAL A 235 -11.81 -8.47 37.29
N ARG A 236 -11.60 -9.27 36.25
CA ARG A 236 -11.75 -10.75 36.36
C ARG A 236 -10.69 -11.35 37.28
N CYS A 237 -9.43 -10.86 37.25
CA CYS A 237 -8.38 -11.29 38.13
C CYS A 237 -8.63 -10.85 39.61
N ILE A 238 -9.10 -9.61 39.83
CA ILE A 238 -9.44 -9.10 41.15
C ILE A 238 -10.52 -9.96 41.82
N ARG A 239 -11.52 -10.41 41.08
CA ARG A 239 -12.59 -11.29 41.58
C ARG A 239 -12.10 -12.66 42.02
N LYS A 240 -11.03 -13.18 41.44
CA LYS A 240 -10.40 -14.44 41.87
C LYS A 240 -9.70 -14.32 43.23
N GLY A 241 -9.20 -13.12 43.56
CA GLY A 241 -8.64 -12.84 44.87
C GLY A 241 -7.22 -13.36 45.10
N GLU A 242 -6.55 -13.91 44.10
CA GLU A 242 -5.26 -14.59 44.22
C GLU A 242 -4.07 -13.60 44.31
N GLU A 243 -4.20 -12.40 43.70
CA GLU A 243 -3.12 -11.42 43.59
C GLU A 243 -3.51 -10.08 44.23
N THR A 244 -2.54 -9.25 44.53
CA THR A 244 -2.78 -7.88 44.99
C THR A 244 -3.22 -6.97 43.86
N ILE A 245 -3.96 -5.91 44.17
CA ILE A 245 -4.41 -4.93 43.18
C ILE A 245 -3.21 -4.30 42.44
N ALA A 246 -2.08 -4.13 43.12
CA ALA A 246 -0.86 -3.58 42.52
C ALA A 246 -0.25 -4.55 41.51
N GLU A 247 -0.11 -5.84 41.82
CA GLU A 247 0.38 -6.87 40.92
C GLU A 247 -0.51 -6.98 39.69
N ILE A 248 -1.82 -7.03 39.88
CA ILE A 248 -2.79 -7.06 38.77
C ILE A 248 -2.65 -5.83 37.86
N ALA A 249 -2.47 -4.63 38.44
CA ALA A 249 -2.27 -3.41 37.65
C ALA A 249 -1.03 -3.50 36.75
N TYR A 250 0.10 -3.93 37.31
CA TYR A 250 1.35 -4.09 36.53
C TYR A 250 1.25 -5.19 35.50
N ALA A 251 0.69 -6.34 35.85
CA ALA A 251 0.49 -7.46 34.90
C ALA A 251 -0.39 -7.06 33.68
N HIS A 252 -1.29 -6.09 33.89
CA HIS A 252 -2.14 -5.56 32.82
C HIS A 252 -1.57 -4.29 32.13
N GLY A 253 -0.27 -3.99 32.36
CA GLY A 253 0.45 -2.94 31.65
C GLY A 253 0.13 -1.51 32.09
N PHE A 254 -0.35 -1.32 33.34
CA PHE A 254 -0.45 0.01 33.96
C PHE A 254 0.87 0.36 34.67
N GLY A 255 1.37 1.57 34.43
CA GLY A 255 2.63 2.04 35.03
C GLY A 255 2.55 2.31 36.53
N SER A 256 1.34 2.37 37.14
CA SER A 256 1.13 2.49 38.56
C SER A 256 -0.28 2.05 38.98
N SER A 257 -0.41 1.59 40.22
CA SER A 257 -1.69 1.22 40.82
C SER A 257 -2.65 2.42 40.96
N GLN A 258 -2.12 3.63 41.17
CA GLN A 258 -2.92 4.87 41.23
C GLN A 258 -3.56 5.19 39.87
N TYR A 259 -2.77 5.12 38.80
CA TYR A 259 -3.31 5.35 37.46
C TYR A 259 -4.33 4.27 37.06
N PHE A 260 -4.05 3.00 37.41
CA PHE A 260 -5.02 1.91 37.26
C PHE A 260 -6.34 2.20 37.97
N ALA A 261 -6.30 2.59 39.26
CA ALA A 261 -7.50 2.91 40.01
C ALA A 261 -8.32 4.07 39.39
N THR A 262 -7.63 5.11 38.90
CA THR A 262 -8.25 6.25 38.22
C THR A 262 -8.96 5.81 36.96
N VAL A 263 -8.27 5.00 36.10
CA VAL A 263 -8.84 4.49 34.84
C VAL A 263 -10.01 3.54 35.13
N CYS A 264 -9.87 2.66 36.12
CA CYS A 264 -10.92 1.74 36.54
C CYS A 264 -12.18 2.50 36.98
N LYS A 265 -12.07 3.47 37.86
CA LYS A 265 -13.20 4.28 38.32
C LYS A 265 -13.85 5.03 37.18
N ARG A 266 -13.05 5.59 36.23
CA ARG A 266 -13.56 6.32 35.07
C ARG A 266 -14.34 5.43 34.09
N LEU A 267 -13.90 4.20 33.87
CA LEU A 267 -14.53 3.29 32.90
C LEU A 267 -15.67 2.46 33.47
N THR A 268 -15.65 2.16 34.76
CA THR A 268 -16.60 1.24 35.43
C THR A 268 -17.47 1.88 36.49
N GLY A 269 -17.16 3.12 36.89
CA GLY A 269 -17.82 3.81 38.01
C GLY A 269 -17.34 3.39 39.37
N ASN A 270 -16.53 2.31 39.50
CA ASN A 270 -16.07 1.73 40.79
C ASN A 270 -14.55 1.70 40.87
N VAL A 271 -14.03 1.80 42.10
CA VAL A 271 -12.62 1.58 42.40
C VAL A 271 -12.31 0.07 42.40
N PRO A 272 -11.05 -0.35 42.11
CA PRO A 272 -10.69 -1.77 41.99
C PRO A 272 -11.07 -2.62 43.22
N GLY A 273 -10.90 -2.09 44.44
CA GLY A 273 -11.20 -2.80 45.69
C GLY A 273 -12.66 -3.27 45.82
N ARG A 274 -13.61 -2.54 45.24
CA ARG A 274 -15.02 -2.92 45.22
C ARG A 274 -15.32 -4.24 44.48
N TYR A 275 -14.41 -4.70 43.64
CA TYR A 275 -14.58 -5.96 42.88
C TYR A 275 -14.05 -7.19 43.64
N ARG A 276 -13.35 -6.99 44.75
CA ARG A 276 -12.86 -8.05 45.63
C ARG A 276 -13.90 -8.46 46.73
N GLU A 277 -14.80 -7.55 47.05
CA GLU A 277 -15.78 -7.69 48.13
C GLU A 277 -17.10 -8.39 47.67
N ARG A 278 -17.12 -8.97 46.52
CA ARG A 278 -18.25 -9.74 45.97
C ARG A 278 -17.74 -11.09 45.50
#